data_4a668e44f116b8956435fefa5785998d
#
_entry.id   4a668e44f116b8956435fefa5785998d
#
_cell.length_a   1.000
_cell.length_b   1.000
_cell.length_c   1.000
_cell.angle_alpha   90.00
_cell.angle_beta   90.00
_cell.angle_gamma   90.00
#
_symmetry.space_group_name_H-M   'P 1'
#
loop_
_entity.id
_entity.type
_entity.pdbx_description
1 polymer ?
#
loop_
_entity_poly.entity_id
_entity_poly.type
_entity_poly.pdbx_seq_one_letter_code
_entity_poly.pdbx_strand_id
1 'polypeptide(L)'
;IFLKNQLYVRANEDITIDIYEGETIGVVGESGCGKSTLGRVLLQLYPQTAGNTMYYGATLAQVAPRYVEDTLRHIGKYRLKLKKASEKAAEFTRKVDAVGEEKAGFYLLQNRNLARCEEQTCLNNIVKILGGFFAVDDSDRGRALLLRIYEQNVARNKLVVKRTNAAVLHDHITQPDGRKSAPANAKARTAKLEATIKALDAEI
;
A
#
# COMPACT_ATOMS: atom_id res chain seq x y z
N ILE A 1 11.31 -16.48 32.34
CA ILE A 1 10.49 -15.96 31.22
C ILE A 1 11.10 -16.56 29.95
N PHE A 2 10.51 -17.65 29.48
CA PHE A 2 10.92 -18.24 28.19
C PHE A 2 10.31 -17.39 27.09
N LEU A 3 11.11 -16.57 26.43
CA LEU A 3 10.79 -15.98 25.14
C LEU A 3 10.61 -17.16 24.17
N LYS A 4 9.36 -17.49 23.85
CA LYS A 4 9.06 -18.38 22.70
C LYS A 4 9.61 -17.67 21.48
N ASN A 5 10.71 -18.17 20.92
CA ASN A 5 11.22 -17.74 19.63
C ASN A 5 10.10 -17.92 18.62
N GLN A 6 9.48 -16.83 18.19
CA GLN A 6 8.56 -16.86 17.06
C GLN A 6 9.41 -17.21 15.83
N LEU A 7 9.22 -18.41 15.32
CA LEU A 7 9.84 -18.83 14.08
C LEU A 7 9.14 -18.08 12.94
N TYR A 8 9.84 -17.11 12.36
CA TYR A 8 9.38 -16.42 11.15
C TYR A 8 9.85 -17.20 9.92
N VAL A 9 8.93 -17.47 9.02
CA VAL A 9 9.28 -18.01 7.69
C VAL A 9 9.66 -16.82 6.80
N ARG A 10 10.94 -16.72 6.44
CA ARG A 10 11.43 -15.77 5.45
C ARG A 10 11.14 -16.32 4.05
N ALA A 11 9.95 -16.02 3.54
CA ALA A 11 9.52 -16.54 2.25
C ALA A 11 10.21 -15.84 1.07
N ASN A 12 10.49 -14.54 1.21
CA ASN A 12 11.19 -13.71 0.23
C ASN A 12 12.04 -12.70 0.99
N GLU A 13 13.32 -12.59 0.64
CA GLU A 13 14.27 -11.68 1.31
C GLU A 13 15.12 -10.99 0.24
N ASP A 14 15.31 -9.68 0.37
CA ASP A 14 16.16 -8.83 -0.47
C ASP A 14 15.93 -8.97 -1.99
N ILE A 15 14.66 -9.07 -2.41
CA ILE A 15 14.32 -9.14 -3.81
C ILE A 15 14.19 -7.74 -4.37
N THR A 16 15.05 -7.39 -5.32
CA THR A 16 14.95 -6.20 -6.16
C THR A 16 14.76 -6.63 -7.60
N ILE A 17 13.65 -6.21 -8.21
CA ILE A 17 13.29 -6.59 -9.59
C ILE A 17 12.52 -5.44 -10.25
N ASP A 18 12.85 -5.16 -11.49
CA ASP A 18 12.10 -4.26 -12.36
C ASP A 18 11.28 -5.07 -13.36
N ILE A 19 10.02 -4.71 -13.52
CA ILE A 19 9.09 -5.34 -14.47
C ILE A 19 8.59 -4.25 -15.42
N TYR A 20 8.82 -4.44 -16.72
CA TYR A 20 8.45 -3.46 -17.73
C TYR A 20 7.05 -3.73 -18.30
N GLU A 21 6.40 -2.68 -18.78
CA GLU A 21 5.08 -2.78 -19.42
C GLU A 21 5.11 -3.74 -20.61
N GLY A 22 4.18 -4.68 -20.63
CA GLY A 22 4.10 -5.72 -21.69
C GLY A 22 5.07 -6.89 -21.50
N GLU A 23 5.93 -6.86 -20.49
CA GLU A 23 6.84 -7.96 -20.17
C GLU A 23 6.12 -9.11 -19.45
N THR A 24 6.52 -10.34 -19.78
CA THR A 24 6.09 -11.53 -19.04
C THR A 24 7.28 -12.13 -18.31
N ILE A 25 7.24 -12.10 -16.98
CA ILE A 25 8.28 -12.69 -16.13
C ILE A 25 7.85 -14.06 -15.62
N GLY A 26 8.67 -15.08 -15.90
CA GLY A 26 8.52 -16.43 -15.36
C GLY A 26 9.29 -16.58 -14.05
N VAL A 27 8.60 -16.92 -12.95
CA VAL A 27 9.24 -17.23 -11.67
C VAL A 27 9.33 -18.75 -11.51
N VAL A 28 10.54 -19.29 -11.52
CA VAL A 28 10.82 -20.72 -11.39
C VAL A 28 11.52 -21.02 -10.06
N GLY A 29 11.40 -22.23 -9.56
CA GLY A 29 12.01 -22.68 -8.33
C GLY A 29 11.24 -23.86 -7.71
N GLU A 30 11.78 -24.44 -6.65
CA GLU A 30 11.22 -25.59 -5.95
C GLU A 30 9.84 -25.30 -5.32
N SER A 31 9.09 -26.37 -4.99
CA SER A 31 7.84 -26.23 -4.28
C SER A 31 8.10 -25.64 -2.88
N GLY A 32 7.30 -24.63 -2.49
CA GLY A 32 7.44 -23.99 -1.18
C GLY A 32 8.48 -22.85 -1.10
N CYS A 33 9.27 -22.57 -2.13
CA CYS A 33 10.32 -21.53 -2.11
C CYS A 33 9.82 -20.07 -2.17
N GLY A 34 8.54 -19.81 -2.02
CA GLY A 34 8.01 -18.42 -1.92
C GLY A 34 7.50 -17.81 -3.23
N LYS A 35 7.50 -18.50 -4.38
CA LYS A 35 7.05 -17.95 -5.69
C LYS A 35 5.66 -17.32 -5.65
N SER A 36 4.70 -18.06 -5.11
CA SER A 36 3.31 -17.58 -4.97
C SER A 36 3.20 -16.44 -3.96
N THR A 37 4.06 -16.42 -2.95
CA THR A 37 4.13 -15.32 -1.98
C THR A 37 4.66 -14.05 -2.66
N LEU A 38 5.71 -14.16 -3.46
CA LEU A 38 6.25 -13.04 -4.24
C LEU A 38 5.18 -12.44 -5.15
N GLY A 39 4.50 -13.26 -5.95
CA GLY A 39 3.44 -12.79 -6.84
C GLY A 39 2.31 -12.08 -6.08
N ARG A 40 1.89 -12.61 -4.93
CA ARG A 40 0.85 -11.99 -4.10
C ARG A 40 1.31 -10.67 -3.46
N VAL A 41 2.58 -10.56 -3.09
CA VAL A 41 3.15 -9.30 -2.57
C VAL A 41 3.26 -8.26 -3.67
N LEU A 42 3.73 -8.60 -4.86
CA LEU A 42 3.79 -7.70 -6.01
C LEU A 42 2.41 -7.16 -6.39
N LEU A 43 1.39 -8.02 -6.38
CA LEU A 43 -0.01 -7.62 -6.59
C LEU A 43 -0.66 -6.90 -5.39
N GLN A 44 0.09 -6.63 -4.32
CA GLN A 44 -0.39 -6.01 -3.09
C GLN A 44 -1.56 -6.77 -2.40
N LEU A 45 -1.70 -8.06 -2.69
CA LEU A 45 -2.66 -8.94 -2.01
C LEU A 45 -2.20 -9.27 -0.58
N TYR A 46 -0.88 -9.35 -0.39
CA TYR A 46 -0.23 -9.47 0.91
C TYR A 46 0.62 -8.23 1.18
N PRO A 47 0.56 -7.67 2.40
CA PRO A 47 1.46 -6.60 2.78
C PRO A 47 2.89 -7.13 2.85
N GLN A 48 3.83 -6.40 2.29
CA GLN A 48 5.25 -6.67 2.45
C GLN A 48 5.70 -6.32 3.88
N THR A 49 6.62 -7.09 4.42
CA THR A 49 7.18 -6.86 5.76
C THR A 49 8.12 -5.65 5.75
N ALA A 50 8.90 -5.48 4.69
CA ALA A 50 9.81 -4.36 4.45
C ALA A 50 9.95 -4.13 2.93
N GLY A 51 10.55 -3.01 2.56
CA GLY A 51 10.74 -2.61 1.16
C GLY A 51 9.54 -1.86 0.58
N ASN A 52 9.61 -1.57 -0.72
CA ASN A 52 8.58 -0.83 -1.45
C ASN A 52 8.27 -1.51 -2.78
N THR A 53 6.99 -1.67 -3.08
CA THR A 53 6.54 -1.98 -4.43
C THR A 53 6.16 -0.66 -5.11
N MET A 54 6.80 -0.37 -6.24
CA MET A 54 6.55 0.85 -7.02
C MET A 54 5.74 0.49 -8.26
N TYR A 55 4.82 1.37 -8.63
CA TYR A 55 4.06 1.27 -9.87
C TYR A 55 4.40 2.48 -10.74
N TYR A 56 5.00 2.25 -11.91
CA TYR A 56 5.58 3.31 -12.74
C TYR A 56 6.52 4.25 -11.98
N GLY A 57 7.36 3.68 -11.12
CA GLY A 57 8.29 4.45 -10.29
C GLY A 57 7.65 5.24 -9.15
N ALA A 58 6.34 5.08 -8.92
CA ALA A 58 5.62 5.74 -7.83
C ALA A 58 5.27 4.76 -6.70
N THR A 59 5.51 5.17 -5.47
CA THR A 59 5.07 4.41 -4.29
C THR A 59 3.56 4.49 -4.10
N LEU A 60 3.00 3.61 -3.27
CA LEU A 60 1.58 3.61 -2.94
C LEU A 60 1.11 4.97 -2.38
N ALA A 61 1.93 5.64 -1.57
CA ALA A 61 1.63 6.96 -1.03
C ALA A 61 1.53 8.02 -2.14
N GLN A 62 2.44 7.97 -3.11
CA GLN A 62 2.44 8.88 -4.27
C GLN A 62 1.27 8.60 -5.22
N VAL A 63 0.85 7.35 -5.39
CA VAL A 63 -0.35 7.00 -6.18
C VAL A 63 -1.62 7.54 -5.55
N ALA A 64 -1.63 7.73 -4.23
CA ALA A 64 -2.74 8.30 -3.45
C ALA A 64 -4.10 7.63 -3.73
N PRO A 65 -4.24 6.31 -3.47
CA PRO A 65 -5.47 5.60 -3.73
C PRO A 65 -6.59 6.02 -2.75
N ARG A 66 -7.84 6.00 -3.22
CA ARG A 66 -9.01 6.47 -2.46
C ARG A 66 -9.19 5.82 -1.08
N TYR A 67 -8.78 4.56 -0.91
CA TYR A 67 -8.92 3.89 0.38
C TYR A 67 -8.02 4.50 1.47
N VAL A 68 -6.91 5.14 1.09
CA VAL A 68 -6.04 5.88 2.02
C VAL A 68 -6.81 7.09 2.56
N GLU A 69 -7.45 7.86 1.69
CA GLU A 69 -8.30 8.99 2.08
C GLU A 69 -9.44 8.56 3.01
N ASP A 70 -10.16 7.51 2.62
CA ASP A 70 -11.28 6.98 3.43
C ASP A 70 -10.81 6.57 4.84
N THR A 71 -9.67 5.87 4.92
CA THR A 71 -9.11 5.47 6.21
C THR A 71 -8.70 6.68 7.05
N LEU A 72 -8.03 7.67 6.47
CA LEU A 72 -7.60 8.87 7.18
C LEU A 72 -8.79 9.73 7.64
N ARG A 73 -9.82 9.88 6.84
CA ARG A 73 -11.03 10.66 7.19
C ARG A 73 -11.90 9.94 8.22
N HIS A 74 -11.97 8.61 8.16
CA HIS A 74 -12.87 7.81 9.00
C HIS A 74 -12.11 6.90 9.99
N ILE A 75 -10.97 7.35 10.50
CA ILE A 75 -10.10 6.55 11.40
C ILE A 75 -10.87 6.02 12.62
N GLY A 76 -11.81 6.77 13.17
CA GLY A 76 -12.65 6.34 14.29
C GLY A 76 -13.44 5.06 13.99
N LYS A 77 -13.98 4.92 12.76
CA LYS A 77 -14.67 3.71 12.29
C LYS A 77 -13.73 2.51 12.26
N TYR A 78 -12.51 2.69 11.74
CA TYR A 78 -11.52 1.63 11.65
C TYR A 78 -10.99 1.21 13.02
N ARG A 79 -10.77 2.18 13.94
CA ARG A 79 -10.41 1.91 15.34
C ARG A 79 -11.50 1.12 16.07
N LEU A 80 -12.78 1.50 15.88
CA LEU A 80 -13.90 0.76 16.47
C LEU A 80 -13.98 -0.67 15.93
N LYS A 81 -13.72 -0.87 14.63
CA LYS A 81 -13.67 -2.21 14.03
C LYS A 81 -12.54 -3.04 14.62
N LEU A 82 -11.34 -2.46 14.75
CA LEU A 82 -10.21 -3.11 15.39
C LEU A 82 -10.54 -3.50 16.84
N LYS A 83 -11.12 -2.59 17.63
CA LYS A 83 -11.49 -2.86 19.01
C LYS A 83 -12.45 -4.06 19.12
N LYS A 84 -13.49 -4.11 18.30
CA LYS A 84 -14.42 -5.25 18.25
C LYS A 84 -13.73 -6.57 17.86
N ALA A 85 -12.82 -6.52 16.89
CA ALA A 85 -12.06 -7.70 16.47
C ALA A 85 -11.12 -8.18 17.59
N SER A 86 -10.47 -7.26 18.32
CA SER A 86 -9.61 -7.57 19.46
C SER A 86 -10.38 -8.18 20.63
N GLU A 87 -11.55 -7.61 20.96
CA GLU A 87 -12.44 -8.16 22.01
C GLU A 87 -12.86 -9.59 21.66
N LYS A 88 -13.24 -9.85 20.42
CA LYS A 88 -13.60 -11.19 19.93
C LYS A 88 -12.42 -12.17 19.97
N ALA A 89 -11.23 -11.74 19.56
CA ALA A 89 -10.01 -12.55 19.62
C ALA A 89 -9.62 -12.90 21.05
N ALA A 90 -9.73 -11.92 21.96
CA ALA A 90 -9.49 -12.13 23.40
C ALA A 90 -10.52 -13.08 24.04
N GLU A 91 -11.80 -13.01 23.62
CA GLU A 91 -12.85 -13.92 24.10
C GLU A 91 -12.56 -15.37 23.72
N PHE A 92 -12.29 -15.63 22.44
CA PHE A 92 -11.98 -17.00 21.98
C PHE A 92 -10.65 -17.51 22.57
N THR A 93 -9.67 -16.65 22.75
CA THR A 93 -8.41 -17.02 23.43
C THR A 93 -8.69 -17.47 24.85
N ARG A 94 -9.45 -16.70 25.64
CA ARG A 94 -9.84 -17.10 27.01
C ARG A 94 -10.62 -18.42 27.08
N LYS A 95 -11.51 -18.67 26.08
CA LYS A 95 -12.24 -19.94 26.01
C LYS A 95 -11.31 -21.13 25.74
N VAL A 96 -10.30 -20.98 24.90
CA VAL A 96 -9.28 -22.01 24.64
C VAL A 96 -8.42 -22.23 25.89
N ASP A 97 -7.95 -21.15 26.52
CA ASP A 97 -7.11 -21.23 27.71
C ASP A 97 -7.82 -21.91 28.89
N ALA A 98 -9.13 -21.69 29.05
CA ALA A 98 -9.94 -22.31 30.10
C ALA A 98 -10.07 -23.84 29.95
N VAL A 99 -10.10 -24.34 28.70
CA VAL A 99 -10.22 -25.78 28.40
C VAL A 99 -8.85 -26.45 28.30
N GLY A 100 -7.81 -25.67 27.97
CA GLY A 100 -6.48 -26.10 27.59
C GLY A 100 -6.39 -26.44 26.08
N GLU A 101 -5.32 -26.02 25.44
CA GLU A 101 -5.17 -26.10 23.97
C GLU A 101 -5.27 -27.54 23.44
N GLU A 102 -4.74 -28.51 24.19
CA GLU A 102 -4.79 -29.96 23.86
C GLU A 102 -6.21 -30.57 23.92
N LYS A 103 -7.08 -30.02 24.77
CA LYS A 103 -8.45 -30.47 24.95
C LYS A 103 -9.46 -29.64 24.18
N ALA A 104 -9.04 -28.52 23.61
CA ALA A 104 -9.91 -27.65 22.84
C ALA A 104 -10.33 -28.33 21.53
N GLY A 105 -11.63 -28.41 21.28
CA GLY A 105 -12.17 -29.00 20.05
C GLY A 105 -11.75 -28.17 18.83
N PHE A 106 -11.65 -28.83 17.67
CA PHE A 106 -11.24 -28.23 16.38
C PHE A 106 -11.96 -26.91 16.07
N TYR A 107 -13.28 -26.84 16.24
CA TYR A 107 -14.05 -25.62 15.97
C TYR A 107 -13.68 -24.45 16.88
N LEU A 108 -13.34 -24.70 18.13
CA LEU A 108 -12.95 -23.67 19.07
C LEU A 108 -11.59 -23.08 18.69
N LEU A 109 -10.62 -23.93 18.32
CA LEU A 109 -9.30 -23.52 17.84
C LEU A 109 -9.40 -22.76 16.52
N GLN A 110 -10.24 -23.23 15.59
CA GLN A 110 -10.49 -22.56 14.32
C GLN A 110 -11.08 -21.17 14.53
N ASN A 111 -12.09 -21.00 15.38
CA ASN A 111 -12.70 -19.71 15.68
C ASN A 111 -11.72 -18.75 16.33
N ARG A 112 -10.86 -19.22 17.26
CA ARG A 112 -9.76 -18.40 17.82
C ARG A 112 -8.82 -17.91 16.73
N ASN A 113 -8.39 -18.80 15.83
CA ASN A 113 -7.46 -18.45 14.77
C ASN A 113 -8.09 -17.47 13.76
N LEU A 114 -9.34 -17.67 13.38
CA LEU A 114 -10.08 -16.74 12.52
C LEU A 114 -10.23 -15.35 13.18
N ALA A 115 -10.57 -15.31 14.47
CA ALA A 115 -10.69 -14.03 15.20
C ALA A 115 -9.36 -13.30 15.30
N ARG A 116 -8.25 -14.00 15.55
CA ARG A 116 -6.89 -13.42 15.53
C ARG A 116 -6.48 -12.92 14.15
N CYS A 117 -6.81 -13.67 13.08
CA CYS A 117 -6.57 -13.20 11.70
C CYS A 117 -7.40 -11.95 11.38
N GLU A 118 -8.65 -11.87 11.84
CA GLU A 118 -9.51 -10.69 11.65
C GLU A 118 -8.94 -9.47 12.39
N GLU A 119 -8.51 -9.62 13.64
CA GLU A 119 -7.83 -8.59 14.43
C GLU A 119 -6.57 -8.09 13.73
N GLN A 120 -5.68 -9.02 13.33
CA GLN A 120 -4.43 -8.68 12.65
C GLN A 120 -4.69 -7.96 11.32
N THR A 121 -5.70 -8.39 10.57
CA THR A 121 -6.10 -7.72 9.32
C THR A 121 -6.59 -6.31 9.57
N CYS A 122 -7.42 -6.10 10.60
CA CYS A 122 -7.88 -4.76 10.96
C CYS A 122 -6.72 -3.85 11.39
N LEU A 123 -5.79 -4.37 12.19
CA LEU A 123 -4.60 -3.65 12.62
C LEU A 123 -3.71 -3.28 11.43
N ASN A 124 -3.38 -4.24 10.58
CA ASN A 124 -2.53 -4.02 9.41
C ASN A 124 -3.11 -2.98 8.46
N ASN A 125 -4.43 -2.97 8.25
CA ASN A 125 -5.09 -1.99 7.39
C ASN A 125 -4.95 -0.55 7.92
N ILE A 126 -4.86 -0.37 9.23
CA ILE A 126 -4.63 0.94 9.84
C ILE A 126 -3.14 1.29 9.81
N VAL A 127 -2.29 0.37 10.28
CA VAL A 127 -0.84 0.60 10.40
C VAL A 127 -0.19 0.82 9.03
N LYS A 128 -0.66 0.15 7.98
CA LYS A 128 -0.18 0.35 6.61
C LYS A 128 -0.31 1.81 6.15
N ILE A 129 -1.30 2.55 6.66
CA ILE A 129 -1.59 3.93 6.26
C ILE A 129 -1.02 4.93 7.25
N LEU A 130 -1.24 4.71 8.55
CA LEU A 130 -0.80 5.62 9.61
C LEU A 130 0.65 5.37 10.05
N GLY A 131 1.20 4.18 9.78
CA GLY A 131 2.55 3.83 10.24
C GLY A 131 2.70 4.00 11.75
N GLY A 132 3.83 4.54 12.17
CA GLY A 132 4.14 4.80 13.56
C GLY A 132 3.20 5.81 14.27
N PHE A 133 2.50 6.66 13.52
CA PHE A 133 1.54 7.61 14.08
C PHE A 133 0.33 6.95 14.76
N PHE A 134 0.09 5.67 14.48
CA PHE A 134 -0.98 4.92 15.14
C PHE A 134 -0.70 4.68 16.62
N ALA A 135 0.55 4.53 17.01
CA ALA A 135 1.01 4.22 18.37
C ALA A 135 1.28 5.47 19.23
N VAL A 136 1.23 6.67 18.65
CA VAL A 136 1.52 7.93 19.35
C VAL A 136 0.22 8.56 19.86
N ASP A 137 0.27 9.17 21.04
CA ASP A 137 -0.89 9.84 21.65
C ASP A 137 -1.43 10.99 20.78
N ASP A 138 -0.58 11.67 20.02
CA ASP A 138 -0.95 12.74 19.07
C ASP A 138 -1.25 12.20 17.65
N SER A 139 -1.97 11.11 17.58
CA SER A 139 -2.36 10.46 16.30
C SER A 139 -3.23 11.35 15.42
N ASP A 140 -3.95 12.34 15.97
CA ASP A 140 -4.77 13.27 15.18
C ASP A 140 -3.92 14.26 14.40
N ARG A 141 -2.80 14.72 14.94
CA ARG A 141 -1.84 15.57 14.25
C ARG A 141 -1.15 14.80 13.12
N GLY A 142 -0.71 13.56 13.41
CA GLY A 142 -0.13 12.67 12.38
C GLY A 142 -1.13 12.39 11.26
N ARG A 143 -2.39 12.13 11.59
CA ARG A 143 -3.48 11.93 10.64
C ARG A 143 -3.71 13.17 9.75
N ALA A 144 -3.73 14.37 10.35
CA ALA A 144 -3.93 15.61 9.61
C ALA A 144 -2.77 15.86 8.62
N LEU A 145 -1.52 15.59 9.04
CA LEU A 145 -0.34 15.67 8.17
C LEU A 145 -0.43 14.70 7.00
N LEU A 146 -0.74 13.43 7.26
CA LEU A 146 -0.89 12.40 6.23
C LEU A 146 -2.01 12.74 5.24
N LEU A 147 -3.12 13.32 5.72
CA LEU A 147 -4.22 13.75 4.85
C LEU A 147 -3.77 14.90 3.94
N ARG A 148 -3.00 15.86 4.46
CA ARG A 148 -2.41 16.94 3.67
C ARG A 148 -1.48 16.41 2.58
N ILE A 149 -0.58 15.49 2.94
CA ILE A 149 0.31 14.81 1.97
C ILE A 149 -0.51 14.08 0.90
N TYR A 150 -1.57 13.38 1.29
CA TYR A 150 -2.47 12.71 0.35
C TYR A 150 -3.09 13.71 -0.64
N GLU A 151 -3.63 14.82 -0.17
CA GLU A 151 -4.26 15.86 -1.01
C GLU A 151 -3.25 16.48 -1.99
N GLN A 152 -2.01 16.71 -1.54
CA GLN A 152 -0.91 17.18 -2.40
C GLN A 152 -0.55 16.16 -3.48
N ASN A 153 -0.45 14.87 -3.13
CA ASN A 153 -0.19 13.80 -4.10
C ASN A 153 -1.32 13.67 -5.14
N VAL A 154 -2.60 13.81 -4.74
CA VAL A 154 -3.73 13.85 -5.68
C VAL A 154 -3.62 15.02 -6.65
N ALA A 155 -3.27 16.20 -6.16
CA ALA A 155 -3.08 17.40 -6.99
C ALA A 155 -1.90 17.19 -7.98
N ARG A 156 -0.78 16.66 -7.49
CA ARG A 156 0.40 16.30 -8.30
C ARG A 156 0.03 15.32 -9.41
N ASN A 157 -0.67 14.24 -9.08
CA ASN A 157 -1.04 13.21 -10.06
C ASN A 157 -1.93 13.77 -11.18
N LYS A 158 -2.85 14.67 -10.88
CA LYS A 158 -3.64 15.37 -11.90
C LYS A 158 -2.76 16.18 -12.86
N LEU A 159 -1.68 16.79 -12.37
CA LEU A 159 -0.75 17.55 -13.20
C LEU A 159 0.14 16.63 -14.04
N VAL A 160 0.59 15.51 -13.46
CA VAL A 160 1.35 14.47 -14.18
C VAL A 160 0.54 13.93 -15.35
N VAL A 161 -0.72 13.56 -15.15
CA VAL A 161 -1.62 13.10 -16.22
C VAL A 161 -1.78 14.17 -17.31
N LYS A 162 -1.97 15.45 -16.92
CA LYS A 162 -2.06 16.56 -17.89
C LYS A 162 -0.77 16.72 -18.70
N ARG A 163 0.41 16.57 -18.05
CA ARG A 163 1.70 16.63 -18.71
C ARG A 163 1.86 15.49 -19.71
N THR A 164 1.58 14.26 -19.29
CA THR A 164 1.68 13.07 -20.15
C THR A 164 0.77 13.20 -21.37
N ASN A 165 -0.49 13.61 -21.18
CA ASN A 165 -1.41 13.83 -22.29
C ASN A 165 -0.92 14.94 -23.25
N ALA A 166 -0.30 16.01 -22.72
CA ALA A 166 0.27 17.06 -23.53
C ALA A 166 1.52 16.60 -24.30
N ALA A 167 2.36 15.73 -23.70
CA ALA A 167 3.53 15.13 -24.36
C ALA A 167 3.10 14.15 -25.47
N VAL A 168 2.16 13.24 -25.20
CA VAL A 168 1.63 12.30 -26.20
C VAL A 168 1.00 13.06 -27.39
N LEU A 169 0.25 14.12 -27.11
CA LEU A 169 -0.30 14.96 -28.19
C LEU A 169 0.79 15.61 -29.03
N HIS A 170 1.90 16.05 -28.39
CA HIS A 170 3.06 16.61 -29.09
C HIS A 170 3.71 15.55 -30.01
N ASP A 171 3.94 14.34 -29.50
CA ASP A 171 4.59 13.27 -30.26
C ASP A 171 3.74 12.76 -31.43
N HIS A 172 2.42 12.69 -31.28
CA HIS A 172 1.50 12.39 -32.39
C HIS A 172 1.46 13.45 -33.48
N ILE A 173 1.72 14.72 -33.13
CA ILE A 173 1.76 15.82 -34.10
C ILE A 173 3.13 15.91 -34.81
N THR A 174 4.20 15.36 -34.21
CA THR A 174 5.56 15.37 -34.73
C THR A 174 5.94 14.11 -35.53
N GLN A 175 4.99 13.21 -35.84
CA GLN A 175 5.27 12.04 -36.69
C GLN A 175 5.72 12.44 -38.10
N PRO A 176 6.63 11.63 -38.72
CA PRO A 176 7.46 12.05 -39.86
C PRO A 176 6.74 12.34 -41.20
N ASP A 177 5.43 12.29 -41.25
CA ASP A 177 4.65 12.63 -42.45
C ASP A 177 4.44 14.14 -42.70
N GLY A 178 5.18 14.99 -42.05
CA GLY A 178 5.47 16.36 -42.49
C GLY A 178 4.29 17.34 -42.52
N ARG A 179 3.11 17.06 -41.95
CA ARG A 179 1.93 17.89 -42.25
C ARG A 179 1.23 18.60 -41.07
N LYS A 180 1.72 18.58 -39.85
CA LYS A 180 1.23 19.52 -38.80
C LYS A 180 2.34 19.79 -37.79
N SER A 181 2.88 21.00 -37.80
CA SER A 181 3.76 21.48 -36.73
C SER A 181 2.99 21.58 -35.42
N ALA A 182 3.55 21.03 -34.33
CA ALA A 182 3.00 21.22 -32.99
C ALA A 182 2.84 22.72 -32.73
N PRO A 183 1.74 23.16 -32.12
CA PRO A 183 1.58 24.56 -31.79
C PRO A 183 2.76 25.01 -30.90
N ALA A 184 3.34 26.17 -31.23
CA ALA A 184 4.51 26.73 -30.52
C ALA A 184 4.34 26.77 -28.99
N ASN A 185 3.10 26.81 -28.52
CA ASN A 185 2.73 26.83 -27.10
C ASN A 185 2.81 25.46 -26.42
N ALA A 186 2.95 24.33 -27.15
CA ALA A 186 2.94 23.00 -26.53
C ALA A 186 4.15 22.79 -25.62
N LYS A 187 5.35 23.13 -26.11
CA LYS A 187 6.60 23.06 -25.32
C LYS A 187 6.56 23.96 -24.08
N ALA A 188 6.06 25.18 -24.22
CA ALA A 188 5.93 26.11 -23.10
C ALA A 188 4.91 25.60 -22.05
N ARG A 189 3.82 24.98 -22.50
CA ARG A 189 2.82 24.38 -21.61
C ARG A 189 3.38 23.19 -20.83
N THR A 190 4.16 22.31 -21.47
CA THR A 190 4.81 21.17 -20.82
C THR A 190 5.83 21.65 -19.78
N ALA A 191 6.68 22.60 -20.13
CA ALA A 191 7.67 23.18 -19.22
C ALA A 191 7.00 23.85 -17.99
N LYS A 192 5.89 24.55 -18.19
CA LYS A 192 5.12 25.14 -17.07
C LYS A 192 4.54 24.06 -16.14
N LEU A 193 4.01 22.96 -16.70
CA LEU A 193 3.52 21.84 -15.90
C LEU A 193 4.64 21.15 -15.12
N GLU A 194 5.82 20.97 -15.71
CA GLU A 194 7.00 20.41 -15.06
C GLU A 194 7.47 21.27 -13.89
N ALA A 195 7.54 22.59 -14.07
CA ALA A 195 7.89 23.50 -13.00
C ALA A 195 6.91 23.44 -11.82
N THR A 196 5.60 23.33 -12.12
CA THR A 196 4.57 23.21 -11.08
C THR A 196 4.65 21.86 -10.34
N ILE A 197 4.91 20.76 -11.05
CA ILE A 197 5.11 19.44 -10.44
C ILE A 197 6.34 19.47 -9.52
N LYS A 198 7.45 20.04 -9.98
CA LYS A 198 8.68 20.17 -9.19
C LYS A 198 8.48 21.00 -7.92
N ALA A 199 7.67 22.04 -7.99
CA ALA A 199 7.34 22.84 -6.81
C ALA A 199 6.52 22.03 -5.79
N LEU A 200 5.52 21.26 -6.25
CA LEU A 200 4.74 20.37 -5.37
C LEU A 200 5.59 19.25 -4.77
N ASP A 201 6.53 18.67 -5.53
CA ASP A 201 7.45 17.62 -5.02
C ASP A 201 8.37 18.16 -3.91
N ALA A 202 8.65 19.47 -3.88
CA ALA A 202 9.45 20.11 -2.83
C ALA A 202 8.64 20.41 -1.56
N GLU A 203 7.31 20.45 -1.63
CA GLU A 203 6.41 20.71 -0.50
C GLU A 203 5.97 19.43 0.20
N ILE A 204 6.08 18.25 -0.44
CA ILE A 204 5.74 16.93 0.06
C ILE A 204 6.90 16.31 0.83
#